data_7417e6257dfb60c3c9cc6559902623ac
#
_entry.id   7417e6257dfb60c3c9cc6559902623ac
#
_cell.length_a   1.000
_cell.length_b   1.000
_cell.length_c   1.000
_cell.angle_alpha   90.00
_cell.angle_beta   90.00
_cell.angle_gamma   90.00
#
_symmetry.space_group_name_H-M   'P 1'
#
loop_
_entity.id
_entity.type
_entity.pdbx_description
1 polymer ?
#
loop_
_entity_poly.entity_id
_entity_poly.type
_entity_poly.pdbx_seq_one_letter_code
_entity_poly.pdbx_strand_id
1 'polypeptide(L)'
;MKAIHLALAIFPLASMACAETPVLKVLTYDSFAAEWGPGPAIEKGFEATCGCDVQYVTSGDGAAILARLKLEGARSDVDVVVGLDTALTANAGQTGLFAPHGLVLPNDLPVPFADPLFIPYDWGWFAFVYDRTKLANPPRSFQELAESSLKVVIEDPRSSTPGLGLLMWVKAAYPEGSAAVWHGLADNILTVTPSWDQAYGLFLKGEADMVLSYTTSPAYHLIAEQDDSKAAAAFDEGHYMQVEVAGMLKSSGKPDLARAFLTYLGSEAAQSVLPTTNWMYPAQTPPGGLPKGFETLIKPAKSLLFPADKAEALRASAVEEWQTELAR
;
A
#
# COMPACT_ATOMS: atom_id res chain seq x y z
N MET A 1 1.98 6.77 88.30
CA MET A 1 2.43 6.03 87.16
C MET A 1 1.48 6.45 85.96
N LYS A 2 1.97 7.27 85.04
CA LYS A 2 1.20 7.75 83.89
C LYS A 2 1.60 6.88 82.70
N ALA A 3 0.61 6.16 82.13
CA ALA A 3 0.79 5.36 80.90
C ALA A 3 0.73 6.29 79.70
N ILE A 4 1.79 6.30 78.87
CA ILE A 4 1.86 7.02 77.60
C ILE A 4 1.38 6.02 76.49
N HIS A 5 0.26 6.32 75.87
CA HIS A 5 -0.22 5.58 74.70
C HIS A 5 0.44 6.16 73.47
N LEU A 6 1.29 5.35 72.81
CA LEU A 6 1.94 5.68 71.58
C LEU A 6 0.95 5.26 70.43
N ALA A 7 0.34 6.23 69.77
CA ALA A 7 -0.51 5.97 68.59
C ALA A 7 0.38 5.79 67.36
N LEU A 8 0.42 4.58 66.82
CA LEU A 8 1.12 4.25 65.59
C LEU A 8 0.26 4.67 64.39
N ALA A 9 0.62 5.75 63.70
CA ALA A 9 -0.03 6.18 62.47
C ALA A 9 0.41 5.29 61.31
N ILE A 10 -0.49 4.43 60.81
CA ILE A 10 -0.28 3.62 59.60
C ILE A 10 -0.63 4.50 58.39
N PHE A 11 0.38 4.97 57.65
CA PHE A 11 0.19 5.59 56.36
C PHE A 11 -0.04 4.49 55.30
N PRO A 12 -1.16 4.54 54.56
CA PRO A 12 -1.32 3.61 53.44
C PRO A 12 -0.31 3.99 52.34
N LEU A 13 0.59 3.07 52.01
CA LEU A 13 1.36 3.15 50.75
C LEU A 13 0.37 2.99 49.60
N ALA A 14 0.04 4.08 48.90
CA ALA A 14 -0.61 4.03 47.63
C ALA A 14 0.35 3.36 46.64
N SER A 15 0.07 2.10 46.26
CA SER A 15 0.73 1.44 45.14
C SER A 15 0.39 2.24 43.90
N MET A 16 1.36 2.96 43.36
CA MET A 16 1.27 3.46 41.98
C MET A 16 1.26 2.21 41.08
N ALA A 17 0.07 1.79 40.65
CA ALA A 17 -0.05 0.87 39.54
C ALA A 17 0.59 1.56 38.33
N CYS A 18 1.73 1.04 37.87
CA CYS A 18 2.30 1.43 36.59
C CYS A 18 1.28 0.96 35.55
N ALA A 19 0.57 1.87 34.92
CA ALA A 19 -0.31 1.53 33.83
C ALA A 19 0.56 0.94 32.71
N GLU A 20 0.22 -0.28 32.25
CA GLU A 20 0.90 -0.86 31.10
C GLU A 20 0.73 0.06 29.89
N THR A 21 1.81 0.29 29.16
CA THR A 21 1.79 1.06 27.91
C THR A 21 0.84 0.38 26.94
N PRO A 22 -0.21 1.06 26.43
CA PRO A 22 -1.15 0.44 25.51
C PRO A 22 -0.46 0.10 24.19
N VAL A 23 -0.62 -1.13 23.72
CA VAL A 23 -0.06 -1.60 22.45
C VAL A 23 -1.09 -1.41 21.35
N LEU A 24 -0.73 -0.74 20.25
CA LEU A 24 -1.53 -0.65 19.03
C LEU A 24 -0.97 -1.62 17.99
N LYS A 25 -1.76 -2.63 17.59
CA LYS A 25 -1.37 -3.57 16.54
C LYS A 25 -1.86 -3.10 15.19
N VAL A 26 -0.93 -2.92 14.25
CA VAL A 26 -1.19 -2.46 12.89
C VAL A 26 -0.84 -3.58 11.91
N LEU A 27 -1.83 -4.13 11.23
CA LEU A 27 -1.63 -5.09 10.14
C LEU A 27 -1.31 -4.32 8.86
N THR A 28 -0.19 -4.66 8.24
CA THR A 28 0.29 -3.97 7.04
C THR A 28 1.06 -4.91 6.11
N TYR A 29 1.51 -4.41 4.97
CA TYR A 29 2.34 -5.16 4.03
C TYR A 29 3.83 -5.16 4.44
N ASP A 30 4.57 -6.14 3.89
CA ASP A 30 5.93 -6.42 4.34
C ASP A 30 6.86 -5.23 4.12
N SER A 31 6.80 -4.57 2.95
CA SER A 31 7.64 -3.42 2.64
C SER A 31 7.29 -2.15 3.44
N PHE A 32 6.04 -1.98 3.91
CA PHE A 32 5.69 -0.87 4.79
C PHE A 32 6.42 -0.95 6.13
N ALA A 33 6.46 -2.15 6.72
CA ALA A 33 7.08 -2.38 8.02
C ALA A 33 8.59 -2.67 7.95
N ALA A 34 9.15 -2.78 6.75
CA ALA A 34 10.59 -2.99 6.56
C ALA A 34 11.41 -1.83 7.14
N GLU A 35 12.66 -2.08 7.50
CA GLU A 35 13.56 -1.08 8.09
C GLU A 35 13.72 0.17 7.19
N TRP A 36 13.65 -0.02 5.88
CA TRP A 36 13.71 1.06 4.87
C TRP A 36 12.35 1.63 4.49
N GLY A 37 11.24 1.00 4.92
CA GLY A 37 9.87 1.42 4.63
C GLY A 37 9.41 2.59 5.51
N PRO A 38 8.15 3.06 5.32
CA PRO A 38 7.61 4.18 6.07
C PRO A 38 7.28 3.84 7.53
N GLY A 39 7.04 2.55 7.84
CA GLY A 39 6.61 2.09 9.15
C GLY A 39 7.44 2.59 10.31
N PRO A 40 8.78 2.39 10.33
CA PRO A 40 9.61 2.83 11.46
C PRO A 40 9.56 4.34 11.74
N ALA A 41 9.45 5.16 10.70
CA ALA A 41 9.35 6.61 10.88
C ALA A 41 7.96 7.03 11.38
N ILE A 42 6.89 6.39 10.90
CA ILE A 42 5.51 6.61 11.33
C ILE A 42 5.33 6.15 12.79
N GLU A 43 5.82 4.95 13.14
CA GLU A 43 5.84 4.42 14.51
C GLU A 43 6.49 5.42 15.46
N LYS A 44 7.74 5.75 15.22
CA LYS A 44 8.50 6.69 16.05
C LYS A 44 7.77 8.03 16.22
N GLY A 45 7.20 8.56 15.15
CA GLY A 45 6.52 9.85 15.20
C GLY A 45 5.19 9.79 15.95
N PHE A 46 4.42 8.72 15.80
CA PHE A 46 3.16 8.54 16.51
C PHE A 46 3.38 8.24 18.00
N GLU A 47 4.32 7.35 18.33
CA GLU A 47 4.66 7.00 19.71
C GLU A 47 5.13 8.19 20.53
N ALA A 48 5.81 9.15 19.91
CA ALA A 48 6.21 10.39 20.56
C ALA A 48 5.02 11.21 21.11
N THR A 49 3.80 10.95 20.63
CA THR A 49 2.59 11.72 20.98
C THR A 49 1.51 10.90 21.66
N CYS A 50 1.44 9.58 21.43
CA CYS A 50 0.32 8.75 21.91
C CYS A 50 0.55 8.15 23.31
N GLY A 51 1.78 8.05 23.79
CA GLY A 51 2.10 7.28 24.99
C GLY A 51 1.76 5.79 24.86
N CYS A 52 1.90 5.25 23.65
CA CYS A 52 1.60 3.88 23.28
C CYS A 52 2.81 3.20 22.63
N ASP A 53 2.72 1.90 22.40
CA ASP A 53 3.66 1.06 21.66
C ASP A 53 2.96 0.60 20.36
N VAL A 54 3.54 0.85 19.19
CA VAL A 54 3.01 0.43 17.89
C VAL A 54 3.70 -0.86 17.48
N GLN A 55 2.91 -1.89 17.18
CA GLN A 55 3.44 -3.17 16.72
C GLN A 55 2.90 -3.49 15.33
N TYR A 56 3.80 -3.56 14.34
CA TYR A 56 3.44 -4.00 13.00
C TYR A 56 3.33 -5.52 12.94
N VAL A 57 2.26 -5.97 12.29
CA VAL A 57 2.03 -7.37 11.91
C VAL A 57 1.97 -7.40 10.40
N THR A 58 2.81 -8.18 9.74
CA THR A 58 2.90 -8.17 8.29
C THR A 58 2.20 -9.37 7.63
N SER A 59 1.77 -9.18 6.38
CA SER A 59 1.11 -10.22 5.60
C SER A 59 1.22 -9.92 4.09
N GLY A 60 2.39 -10.15 3.51
CA GLY A 60 2.60 -9.95 2.07
C GLY A 60 2.22 -8.55 1.60
N ASP A 61 1.28 -8.44 0.64
CA ASP A 61 0.73 -7.19 0.13
C ASP A 61 -0.79 -7.07 0.43
N GLY A 62 -1.46 -6.03 -0.10
CA GLY A 62 -2.85 -5.68 0.23
C GLY A 62 -3.87 -6.80 0.03
N ALA A 63 -3.78 -7.58 -1.04
CA ALA A 63 -4.71 -8.69 -1.28
C ALA A 63 -4.50 -9.83 -0.25
N ALA A 64 -3.26 -10.11 0.15
CA ALA A 64 -2.93 -11.07 1.20
C ALA A 64 -3.42 -10.58 2.59
N ILE A 65 -3.28 -9.29 2.88
CA ILE A 65 -3.82 -8.65 4.09
C ILE A 65 -5.33 -8.92 4.19
N LEU A 66 -6.09 -8.63 3.13
CA LEU A 66 -7.54 -8.84 3.13
C LEU A 66 -7.92 -10.31 3.25
N ALA A 67 -7.18 -11.20 2.59
CA ALA A 67 -7.39 -12.65 2.70
C ALA A 67 -7.19 -13.14 4.14
N ARG A 68 -6.14 -12.69 4.81
CA ARG A 68 -5.87 -12.99 6.22
C ARG A 68 -6.99 -12.48 7.13
N LEU A 69 -7.43 -11.24 6.97
CA LEU A 69 -8.54 -10.69 7.75
C LEU A 69 -9.83 -11.49 7.61
N LYS A 70 -10.14 -11.96 6.39
CA LYS A 70 -11.30 -12.82 6.15
C LYS A 70 -11.21 -14.16 6.89
N LEU A 71 -10.02 -14.75 6.98
CA LEU A 71 -9.79 -16.00 7.72
C LEU A 71 -9.87 -15.79 9.23
N GLU A 72 -9.33 -14.72 9.76
CA GLU A 72 -9.35 -14.39 11.18
C GLU A 72 -10.75 -13.92 11.62
N GLY A 73 -11.42 -13.14 10.78
CA GLY A 73 -12.73 -12.56 11.04
C GLY A 73 -12.72 -11.69 12.30
N ALA A 74 -13.78 -11.77 13.10
CA ALA A 74 -13.89 -11.02 14.36
C ALA A 74 -12.89 -11.44 15.44
N ARG A 75 -12.09 -12.49 15.22
CA ARG A 75 -11.04 -12.95 16.15
C ARG A 75 -9.70 -12.29 15.88
N SER A 76 -9.58 -11.50 14.83
CA SER A 76 -8.36 -10.75 14.55
C SER A 76 -8.03 -9.86 15.75
N ASP A 77 -6.78 -9.90 16.18
CA ASP A 77 -6.26 -9.17 17.33
C ASP A 77 -5.56 -7.87 16.95
N VAL A 78 -5.69 -7.46 15.67
CA VAL A 78 -5.17 -6.19 15.20
C VAL A 78 -6.19 -5.07 15.37
N ASP A 79 -5.70 -3.85 15.53
CA ASP A 79 -6.51 -2.66 15.77
C ASP A 79 -6.74 -1.85 14.49
N VAL A 80 -5.71 -1.75 13.64
CA VAL A 80 -5.70 -0.96 12.39
C VAL A 80 -5.14 -1.81 11.26
N VAL A 81 -5.63 -1.55 10.05
CA VAL A 81 -5.13 -2.11 8.79
C VAL A 81 -4.62 -0.97 7.92
N VAL A 82 -3.40 -1.10 7.40
CA VAL A 82 -2.76 -0.16 6.47
C VAL A 82 -2.32 -0.93 5.23
N GLY A 83 -2.58 -0.42 4.02
CA GLY A 83 -2.10 -1.03 2.78
C GLY A 83 -3.14 -1.85 2.03
N LEU A 84 -4.45 -1.62 2.27
CA LEU A 84 -5.45 -1.92 1.25
C LEU A 84 -5.45 -0.81 0.22
N ASP A 85 -6.05 -1.06 -0.95
CA ASP A 85 -6.19 -0.08 -2.00
C ASP A 85 -7.63 0.06 -2.49
N THR A 86 -7.88 1.03 -3.36
CA THR A 86 -9.20 1.31 -3.93
C THR A 86 -9.82 0.12 -4.68
N ALA A 87 -9.04 -0.85 -5.17
CA ALA A 87 -9.58 -2.06 -5.79
C ALA A 87 -10.11 -3.07 -4.74
N LEU A 88 -9.71 -2.93 -3.47
CA LEU A 88 -10.08 -3.83 -2.38
C LEU A 88 -11.10 -3.24 -1.40
N THR A 89 -11.33 -1.90 -1.39
CA THR A 89 -12.18 -1.26 -0.37
C THR A 89 -13.61 -1.76 -0.35
N ALA A 90 -14.25 -2.01 -1.50
CA ALA A 90 -15.60 -2.56 -1.56
C ALA A 90 -15.67 -3.96 -0.94
N ASN A 91 -14.72 -4.83 -1.28
CA ASN A 91 -14.61 -6.18 -0.74
C ASN A 91 -14.33 -6.17 0.77
N ALA A 92 -13.43 -5.31 1.23
CA ALA A 92 -13.12 -5.13 2.64
C ALA A 92 -14.34 -4.61 3.42
N GLY A 93 -15.07 -3.63 2.90
CA GLY A 93 -16.30 -3.11 3.50
C GLY A 93 -17.38 -4.19 3.65
N GLN A 94 -17.56 -5.05 2.64
CA GLN A 94 -18.51 -6.16 2.65
C GLN A 94 -18.23 -7.21 3.75
N THR A 95 -17.00 -7.31 4.25
CA THR A 95 -16.65 -8.19 5.37
C THR A 95 -17.36 -7.80 6.67
N GLY A 96 -17.75 -6.52 6.81
CA GLY A 96 -18.32 -5.98 8.03
C GLY A 96 -17.32 -5.84 9.19
N LEU A 97 -16.01 -6.08 8.97
CA LEU A 97 -14.97 -6.06 10.01
C LEU A 97 -14.51 -4.64 10.38
N PHE A 98 -14.62 -3.69 9.45
CA PHE A 98 -14.14 -2.32 9.65
C PHE A 98 -15.16 -1.43 10.36
N ALA A 99 -14.69 -0.55 11.24
CA ALA A 99 -15.48 0.44 11.94
C ALA A 99 -15.41 1.80 11.20
N PRO A 100 -16.49 2.60 11.23
CA PRO A 100 -16.43 3.97 10.75
C PRO A 100 -15.40 4.79 11.53
N HIS A 101 -14.51 5.47 10.80
CA HIS A 101 -13.48 6.29 11.43
C HIS A 101 -13.99 7.67 11.92
N GLY A 102 -15.02 8.23 11.28
CA GLY A 102 -15.61 9.53 11.65
C GLY A 102 -14.68 10.73 11.44
N LEU A 103 -13.61 10.58 10.68
CA LEU A 103 -12.63 11.62 10.40
C LEU A 103 -12.97 12.36 9.10
N VAL A 104 -12.64 13.65 9.06
CA VAL A 104 -12.59 14.44 7.83
C VAL A 104 -11.13 14.90 7.69
N LEU A 105 -10.38 14.22 6.83
CA LEU A 105 -8.98 14.53 6.57
C LEU A 105 -8.85 15.23 5.22
N PRO A 106 -8.07 16.32 5.16
CA PRO A 106 -7.78 16.98 3.89
C PRO A 106 -6.96 16.02 3.02
N ASN A 107 -7.22 16.05 1.72
CA ASN A 107 -6.40 15.37 0.72
C ASN A 107 -6.44 16.17 -0.58
N ASP A 108 -5.39 16.03 -1.39
CA ASP A 108 -5.27 16.63 -2.72
C ASP A 108 -5.09 15.56 -3.81
N LEU A 109 -5.76 14.43 -3.61
CA LEU A 109 -5.80 13.33 -4.57
C LEU A 109 -6.32 13.82 -5.94
N PRO A 110 -5.82 13.29 -7.06
CA PRO A 110 -6.30 13.67 -8.39
C PRO A 110 -7.73 13.18 -8.69
N VAL A 111 -8.33 12.43 -7.77
CA VAL A 111 -9.71 11.93 -7.85
C VAL A 111 -10.42 12.19 -6.52
N PRO A 112 -11.75 12.43 -6.54
CA PRO A 112 -12.51 12.54 -5.31
C PRO A 112 -12.42 11.24 -4.49
N PHE A 113 -12.13 11.36 -3.21
CA PHE A 113 -12.12 10.24 -2.27
C PHE A 113 -12.94 10.58 -1.02
N ALA A 114 -13.94 9.78 -0.75
CA ALA A 114 -14.73 9.84 0.48
C ALA A 114 -15.23 8.43 0.81
N ASP A 115 -14.76 7.86 1.91
CA ASP A 115 -15.15 6.55 2.38
C ASP A 115 -15.36 6.60 3.90
N PRO A 116 -16.45 6.03 4.46
CA PRO A 116 -16.69 6.09 5.90
C PRO A 116 -15.80 5.14 6.71
N LEU A 117 -15.20 4.12 6.07
CA LEU A 117 -14.41 3.06 6.72
C LEU A 117 -12.91 3.25 6.52
N PHE A 118 -12.50 3.93 5.45
CA PHE A 118 -11.12 4.04 5.02
C PHE A 118 -10.69 5.48 4.81
N ILE A 119 -9.48 5.81 5.25
CA ILE A 119 -8.79 7.05 4.92
C ILE A 119 -7.72 6.80 3.87
N PRO A 120 -7.48 7.70 2.91
CA PRO A 120 -6.36 7.60 1.99
C PRO A 120 -5.08 8.06 2.70
N TYR A 121 -3.93 7.48 2.36
CA TYR A 121 -2.65 7.95 2.88
C TYR A 121 -1.61 8.19 1.80
N ASP A 122 -1.62 7.41 0.70
CA ASP A 122 -0.80 7.67 -0.48
C ASP A 122 -1.47 7.17 -1.77
N TRP A 123 -0.82 7.41 -2.92
CA TRP A 123 -1.35 7.01 -4.21
C TRP A 123 -0.27 7.00 -5.29
N GLY A 124 -0.57 6.35 -6.42
CA GLY A 124 0.29 6.33 -7.59
C GLY A 124 -0.36 5.65 -8.78
N TRP A 125 0.36 5.58 -9.91
CA TRP A 125 -0.04 4.81 -11.08
C TRP A 125 0.88 3.61 -11.25
N PHE A 126 0.31 2.46 -11.57
CA PHE A 126 1.10 1.29 -11.96
C PHE A 126 1.84 1.55 -13.27
N ALA A 127 3.06 1.03 -13.37
CA ALA A 127 3.87 1.11 -14.57
C ALA A 127 4.89 -0.04 -14.60
N PHE A 128 5.32 -0.41 -15.80
CA PHE A 128 6.51 -1.25 -15.94
C PHE A 128 7.76 -0.37 -15.82
N VAL A 129 8.63 -0.73 -14.88
CA VAL A 129 9.93 -0.07 -14.66
C VAL A 129 11.01 -0.82 -15.41
N TYR A 130 11.94 -0.11 -15.99
CA TYR A 130 13.04 -0.63 -16.79
C TYR A 130 14.34 0.14 -16.55
N ASP A 131 15.46 -0.43 -17.03
CA ASP A 131 16.77 0.23 -17.03
C ASP A 131 17.03 0.85 -18.41
N ARG A 132 17.05 2.21 -18.48
CA ARG A 132 17.23 2.94 -19.74
C ARG A 132 18.64 2.77 -20.34
N THR A 133 19.60 2.29 -19.57
CA THR A 133 20.93 1.96 -20.07
C THR A 133 20.97 0.65 -20.85
N LYS A 134 19.99 -0.23 -20.59
CA LYS A 134 19.84 -1.54 -21.23
C LYS A 134 18.74 -1.52 -22.29
N LEU A 135 17.69 -0.76 -22.09
CA LEU A 135 16.52 -0.69 -22.97
C LEU A 135 16.28 0.77 -23.41
N ALA A 136 16.78 1.14 -24.59
CA ALA A 136 16.66 2.50 -25.12
C ALA A 136 15.23 2.84 -25.59
N ASN A 137 14.48 1.87 -26.07
CA ASN A 137 13.12 2.04 -26.62
C ASN A 137 12.17 1.09 -25.87
N PRO A 138 11.62 1.47 -24.71
CA PRO A 138 10.67 0.66 -24.00
C PRO A 138 9.33 0.61 -24.77
N PRO A 139 8.54 -0.47 -24.62
CA PRO A 139 7.21 -0.57 -25.21
C PRO A 139 6.31 0.55 -24.66
N ARG A 140 5.42 1.03 -25.53
CA ARG A 140 4.47 2.11 -25.22
C ARG A 140 3.03 1.61 -25.09
N SER A 141 2.83 0.32 -25.17
CA SER A 141 1.53 -0.32 -25.04
C SER A 141 1.69 -1.77 -24.61
N PHE A 142 0.62 -2.36 -24.09
CA PHE A 142 0.59 -3.81 -23.83
C PHE A 142 0.80 -4.62 -25.11
N GLN A 143 0.30 -4.11 -26.24
CA GLN A 143 0.49 -4.79 -27.53
C GLN A 143 1.97 -4.77 -27.94
N GLU A 144 2.65 -3.61 -27.88
CA GLU A 144 4.10 -3.53 -28.18
C GLU A 144 4.92 -4.40 -27.25
N LEU A 145 4.54 -4.49 -25.96
CA LEU A 145 5.18 -5.39 -25.02
C LEU A 145 4.99 -6.85 -25.43
N ALA A 146 3.78 -7.26 -25.78
CA ALA A 146 3.47 -8.62 -26.22
C ALA A 146 4.17 -9.00 -27.54
N GLU A 147 4.37 -8.05 -28.44
CA GLU A 147 5.10 -8.26 -29.71
C GLU A 147 6.63 -8.26 -29.54
N SER A 148 7.13 -7.89 -28.37
CA SER A 148 8.56 -7.85 -28.06
C SER A 148 9.09 -9.18 -27.55
N SER A 149 10.43 -9.31 -27.47
CA SER A 149 11.10 -10.43 -26.78
C SER A 149 11.42 -10.14 -25.34
N LEU A 150 11.00 -8.98 -24.80
CA LEU A 150 11.30 -8.54 -23.44
C LEU A 150 10.71 -9.49 -22.40
N LYS A 151 11.45 -9.68 -21.31
CA LYS A 151 11.01 -10.47 -20.16
C LYS A 151 10.59 -9.56 -19.02
N VAL A 152 9.42 -9.82 -18.47
CA VAL A 152 8.85 -9.04 -17.38
C VAL A 152 8.59 -9.91 -16.15
N VAL A 153 8.78 -9.33 -14.98
CA VAL A 153 8.31 -9.90 -13.71
C VAL A 153 7.05 -9.15 -13.32
N ILE A 154 6.01 -9.91 -12.97
CA ILE A 154 4.76 -9.40 -12.44
C ILE A 154 4.45 -10.07 -11.11
N GLU A 155 3.43 -9.59 -10.41
CA GLU A 155 2.99 -10.14 -9.13
C GLU A 155 1.65 -10.87 -9.27
N ASP A 156 1.42 -11.80 -8.34
CA ASP A 156 0.18 -12.56 -8.27
C ASP A 156 -0.99 -11.68 -7.81
N PRO A 157 -2.04 -11.50 -8.62
CA PRO A 157 -3.19 -10.66 -8.29
C PRO A 157 -3.99 -11.16 -7.07
N ARG A 158 -3.76 -12.38 -6.62
CA ARG A 158 -4.43 -12.96 -5.46
C ARG A 158 -3.77 -12.61 -4.13
N SER A 159 -2.53 -12.13 -4.17
CA SER A 159 -1.75 -11.76 -2.98
C SER A 159 -1.22 -10.33 -3.03
N SER A 160 -0.91 -9.78 -4.20
CA SER A 160 -0.22 -8.51 -4.39
C SER A 160 -1.15 -7.40 -4.87
N THR A 161 -0.93 -6.18 -4.36
CA THR A 161 -1.59 -4.96 -4.82
C THR A 161 -1.23 -4.62 -6.27
N PRO A 162 0.07 -4.55 -6.69
CA PRO A 162 0.40 -4.34 -8.11
C PRO A 162 -0.14 -5.43 -9.02
N GLY A 163 -0.12 -6.69 -8.60
CA GLY A 163 -0.67 -7.79 -9.39
C GLY A 163 -2.17 -7.61 -9.66
N LEU A 164 -2.97 -7.27 -8.62
CA LEU A 164 -4.38 -6.94 -8.81
C LEU A 164 -4.56 -5.67 -9.64
N GLY A 165 -3.72 -4.67 -9.41
CA GLY A 165 -3.69 -3.43 -10.18
C GLY A 165 -3.47 -3.66 -11.67
N LEU A 166 -2.58 -4.58 -12.03
CA LEU A 166 -2.35 -4.96 -13.45
C LEU A 166 -3.58 -5.59 -14.07
N LEU A 167 -4.31 -6.46 -13.35
CA LEU A 167 -5.59 -7.00 -13.85
C LEU A 167 -6.58 -5.87 -14.14
N MET A 168 -6.72 -4.93 -13.22
CA MET A 168 -7.63 -3.79 -13.39
C MET A 168 -7.14 -2.87 -14.52
N TRP A 169 -5.83 -2.70 -14.68
CA TRP A 169 -5.25 -1.91 -15.76
C TRP A 169 -5.58 -2.51 -17.12
N VAL A 170 -5.32 -3.79 -17.32
CA VAL A 170 -5.64 -4.49 -18.57
C VAL A 170 -7.15 -4.44 -18.86
N LYS A 171 -8.00 -4.69 -17.84
CA LYS A 171 -9.47 -4.58 -17.99
C LYS A 171 -9.95 -3.16 -18.34
N ALA A 172 -9.31 -2.12 -17.79
CA ALA A 172 -9.68 -0.74 -18.06
C ALA A 172 -9.20 -0.26 -19.44
N ALA A 173 -8.02 -0.71 -19.86
CA ALA A 173 -7.44 -0.38 -21.17
C ALA A 173 -8.11 -1.17 -22.31
N TYR A 174 -8.48 -2.44 -22.06
CA TYR A 174 -9.04 -3.36 -23.06
C TYR A 174 -10.30 -4.08 -22.53
N PRO A 175 -11.44 -3.37 -22.40
CA PRO A 175 -12.64 -3.93 -21.75
C PRO A 175 -13.18 -5.22 -22.42
N GLU A 176 -13.04 -5.33 -23.73
CA GLU A 176 -13.51 -6.49 -24.52
C GLU A 176 -12.35 -7.37 -25.03
N GLY A 177 -11.10 -6.92 -24.88
CA GLY A 177 -9.92 -7.57 -25.45
C GLY A 177 -8.90 -8.06 -24.42
N SER A 178 -9.20 -8.01 -23.13
CA SER A 178 -8.25 -8.32 -22.05
C SER A 178 -7.68 -9.73 -22.14
N ALA A 179 -8.48 -10.74 -22.51
CA ALA A 179 -7.99 -12.11 -22.70
C ALA A 179 -6.90 -12.20 -23.80
N ALA A 180 -7.08 -11.47 -24.91
CA ALA A 180 -6.08 -11.44 -25.97
C ALA A 180 -4.78 -10.76 -25.53
N VAL A 181 -4.88 -9.73 -24.67
CA VAL A 181 -3.70 -9.10 -24.06
C VAL A 181 -2.92 -10.10 -23.19
N TRP A 182 -3.61 -10.84 -22.32
CA TRP A 182 -2.97 -11.85 -21.48
C TRP A 182 -2.34 -12.98 -22.30
N HIS A 183 -3.05 -13.45 -23.32
CA HIS A 183 -2.54 -14.44 -24.25
C HIS A 183 -1.24 -13.96 -24.92
N GLY A 184 -1.23 -12.70 -25.40
CA GLY A 184 -0.05 -12.12 -26.03
C GLY A 184 1.13 -11.93 -25.08
N LEU A 185 0.88 -11.61 -23.79
CA LEU A 185 1.91 -11.39 -22.79
C LEU A 185 2.47 -12.70 -22.19
N ALA A 186 1.85 -13.84 -22.44
CA ALA A 186 2.23 -15.10 -21.76
C ALA A 186 3.72 -15.44 -21.92
N ASP A 187 4.26 -15.25 -23.12
CA ASP A 187 5.68 -15.51 -23.41
C ASP A 187 6.63 -14.44 -22.83
N ASN A 188 6.12 -13.24 -22.52
CA ASN A 188 6.92 -12.17 -21.93
C ASN A 188 7.04 -12.34 -20.41
N ILE A 189 6.06 -12.93 -19.75
CA ILE A 189 6.06 -13.10 -18.30
C ILE A 189 7.08 -14.15 -17.89
N LEU A 190 8.21 -13.71 -17.34
CA LEU A 190 9.28 -14.56 -16.86
C LEU A 190 8.86 -15.35 -15.61
N THR A 191 8.22 -14.65 -14.68
CA THR A 191 7.73 -15.23 -13.44
C THR A 191 6.66 -14.33 -12.79
N VAL A 192 5.87 -14.95 -11.92
CA VAL A 192 4.85 -14.30 -11.10
C VAL A 192 5.24 -14.45 -9.63
N THR A 193 5.51 -13.34 -8.95
CA THR A 193 5.92 -13.36 -7.54
C THR A 193 4.73 -13.11 -6.61
N PRO A 194 4.78 -13.56 -5.35
CA PRO A 194 3.69 -13.32 -4.40
C PRO A 194 3.58 -11.87 -3.93
N SER A 195 4.67 -11.07 -4.04
CA SER A 195 4.74 -9.70 -3.52
C SER A 195 5.62 -8.79 -4.39
N TRP A 196 5.43 -7.50 -4.25
CA TRP A 196 6.15 -6.46 -4.97
C TRP A 196 7.67 -6.48 -4.69
N ASP A 197 8.08 -6.61 -3.45
CA ASP A 197 9.49 -6.57 -3.05
C ASP A 197 10.28 -7.71 -3.72
N GLN A 198 9.67 -8.89 -3.86
CA GLN A 198 10.28 -10.03 -4.57
C GLN A 198 10.42 -9.77 -6.06
N ALA A 199 9.37 -9.21 -6.71
CA ALA A 199 9.42 -8.84 -8.12
C ALA A 199 10.50 -7.81 -8.39
N TYR A 200 10.50 -6.74 -7.62
CA TYR A 200 11.46 -5.65 -7.78
C TYR A 200 12.90 -6.12 -7.50
N GLY A 201 13.07 -6.99 -6.50
CA GLY A 201 14.36 -7.63 -6.20
C GLY A 201 14.93 -8.46 -7.35
N LEU A 202 14.09 -9.19 -8.11
CA LEU A 202 14.52 -9.93 -9.31
C LEU A 202 14.97 -8.98 -10.43
N PHE A 203 14.22 -7.91 -10.66
CA PHE A 203 14.59 -6.88 -11.63
C PHE A 203 15.91 -6.21 -11.29
N LEU A 204 16.15 -5.84 -10.03
CA LEU A 204 17.41 -5.23 -9.60
C LEU A 204 18.62 -6.17 -9.77
N LYS A 205 18.42 -7.48 -9.67
CA LYS A 205 19.45 -8.49 -9.97
C LYS A 205 19.70 -8.65 -11.48
N GLY A 206 18.87 -8.02 -12.32
CA GLY A 206 18.98 -8.11 -13.78
C GLY A 206 18.42 -9.40 -14.37
N GLU A 207 17.52 -10.08 -13.66
CA GLU A 207 16.90 -11.31 -14.12
C GLU A 207 15.76 -11.07 -15.12
N ALA A 208 15.23 -9.82 -15.19
CA ALA A 208 14.21 -9.40 -16.13
C ALA A 208 14.53 -8.04 -16.73
N ASP A 209 13.98 -7.77 -17.93
CA ASP A 209 14.13 -6.50 -18.62
C ASP A 209 13.25 -5.40 -17.99
N MET A 210 12.08 -5.79 -17.50
CA MET A 210 11.12 -4.90 -16.88
C MET A 210 10.44 -5.58 -15.68
N VAL A 211 9.91 -4.75 -14.78
CA VAL A 211 9.13 -5.20 -13.62
C VAL A 211 7.87 -4.35 -13.48
N LEU A 212 6.77 -4.98 -13.10
CA LEU A 212 5.57 -4.25 -12.70
C LEU A 212 5.85 -3.52 -11.39
N SER A 213 5.56 -2.24 -11.35
CA SER A 213 5.75 -1.37 -10.21
C SER A 213 4.93 -0.09 -10.39
N TYR A 214 5.53 1.07 -10.10
CA TYR A 214 4.83 2.36 -10.15
C TYR A 214 5.59 3.40 -10.98
N THR A 215 4.87 4.40 -11.47
CA THR A 215 5.49 5.56 -12.13
C THR A 215 6.44 6.32 -11.20
N THR A 216 6.31 6.14 -9.90
CA THR A 216 7.11 6.78 -8.86
C THR A 216 8.36 5.99 -8.45
N SER A 217 8.45 4.71 -8.79
CA SER A 217 9.59 3.86 -8.41
C SER A 217 10.96 4.39 -8.83
N PRO A 218 11.12 5.08 -9.98
CA PRO A 218 12.40 5.69 -10.35
C PRO A 218 12.90 6.75 -9.36
N ALA A 219 12.02 7.35 -8.56
CA ALA A 219 12.42 8.35 -7.57
C ALA A 219 13.36 7.78 -6.50
N TYR A 220 13.17 6.52 -6.09
CA TYR A 220 14.08 5.84 -5.17
C TYR A 220 15.53 5.87 -5.68
N HIS A 221 15.73 5.39 -6.91
CA HIS A 221 17.06 5.33 -7.50
C HIS A 221 17.66 6.71 -7.68
N LEU A 222 16.87 7.66 -8.19
CA LEU A 222 17.32 9.02 -8.43
C LEU A 222 17.72 9.74 -7.14
N ILE A 223 16.94 9.62 -6.07
CA ILE A 223 17.09 10.40 -4.84
C ILE A 223 18.00 9.70 -3.85
N ALA A 224 17.77 8.40 -3.57
CA ALA A 224 18.50 7.66 -2.55
C ALA A 224 19.84 7.12 -3.09
N GLU A 225 19.88 6.65 -4.34
CA GLU A 225 21.05 6.02 -4.94
C GLU A 225 21.82 6.95 -5.87
N GLN A 226 21.28 8.14 -6.21
CA GLN A 226 21.83 9.06 -7.21
C GLN A 226 22.03 8.39 -8.59
N ASP A 227 21.15 7.43 -8.91
CA ASP A 227 21.13 6.65 -10.15
C ASP A 227 19.89 7.03 -10.97
N ASP A 228 20.08 7.61 -12.14
CA ASP A 228 19.03 7.99 -13.07
C ASP A 228 18.74 6.91 -14.14
N SER A 229 19.34 5.74 -14.00
CA SER A 229 19.20 4.66 -14.99
C SER A 229 17.80 4.02 -15.01
N LYS A 230 17.05 4.09 -13.93
CA LYS A 230 15.70 3.48 -13.86
C LYS A 230 14.64 4.47 -14.34
N ALA A 231 13.71 3.97 -15.12
CA ALA A 231 12.59 4.74 -15.66
C ALA A 231 11.31 3.90 -15.71
N ALA A 232 10.16 4.56 -15.71
CA ALA A 232 8.87 3.92 -15.94
C ALA A 232 8.46 4.08 -17.42
N ALA A 233 7.98 3.01 -18.04
CA ALA A 233 7.48 3.02 -19.40
C ALA A 233 6.13 3.74 -19.46
N ALA A 234 5.99 4.68 -20.40
CA ALA A 234 4.76 5.44 -20.59
C ALA A 234 3.86 4.73 -21.60
N PHE A 235 2.77 4.13 -21.14
CA PHE A 235 1.82 3.42 -22.01
C PHE A 235 0.74 4.37 -22.55
N ASP A 236 0.49 4.29 -23.83
CA ASP A 236 -0.45 5.15 -24.57
C ASP A 236 -1.92 4.88 -24.18
N GLU A 237 -2.23 3.68 -23.68
CA GLU A 237 -3.55 3.34 -23.11
C GLU A 237 -3.87 4.13 -21.85
N GLY A 238 -2.88 4.75 -21.25
CA GLY A 238 -2.92 5.35 -19.93
C GLY A 238 -2.46 4.37 -18.85
N HIS A 239 -2.45 4.83 -17.60
CA HIS A 239 -2.02 4.04 -16.46
C HIS A 239 -3.13 3.92 -15.42
N TYR A 240 -3.25 2.74 -14.81
CA TYR A 240 -4.22 2.52 -13.75
C TYR A 240 -3.69 3.09 -12.43
N MET A 241 -4.54 3.89 -11.79
CA MET A 241 -4.24 4.54 -10.53
C MET A 241 -4.70 3.66 -9.38
N GLN A 242 -3.94 3.66 -8.29
CA GLN A 242 -4.40 3.20 -6.99
C GLN A 242 -4.33 4.34 -5.98
N VAL A 243 -5.20 4.27 -4.97
CA VAL A 243 -5.06 5.02 -3.72
C VAL A 243 -4.96 3.99 -2.61
N GLU A 244 -3.88 4.03 -1.84
CA GLU A 244 -3.72 3.19 -0.68
C GLU A 244 -4.48 3.77 0.51
N VAL A 245 -5.09 2.87 1.28
CA VAL A 245 -5.99 3.26 2.36
C VAL A 245 -5.70 2.52 3.66
N ALA A 246 -6.09 3.16 4.76
CA ALA A 246 -6.05 2.60 6.10
C ALA A 246 -7.44 2.63 6.75
N GLY A 247 -7.73 1.64 7.60
CA GLY A 247 -8.99 1.54 8.32
C GLY A 247 -8.83 0.87 9.68
N MET A 248 -9.75 1.15 10.62
CA MET A 248 -9.75 0.56 11.94
C MET A 248 -10.74 -0.60 12.03
N LEU A 249 -10.40 -1.64 12.82
CA LEU A 249 -11.28 -2.79 12.99
C LEU A 249 -12.31 -2.58 14.12
N LYS A 250 -13.51 -3.14 13.95
CA LYS A 250 -14.55 -3.17 14.99
C LYS A 250 -14.15 -3.99 16.20
N SER A 251 -13.28 -5.00 16.02
CA SER A 251 -12.77 -5.85 17.10
C SER A 251 -11.74 -5.15 17.97
N SER A 252 -11.23 -3.98 17.57
CA SER A 252 -10.25 -3.24 18.38
C SER A 252 -10.81 -2.89 19.76
N GLY A 253 -10.09 -3.29 20.81
CA GLY A 253 -10.35 -2.86 22.20
C GLY A 253 -9.91 -1.40 22.47
N LYS A 254 -9.31 -0.71 21.48
CA LYS A 254 -8.69 0.62 21.60
C LYS A 254 -9.14 1.54 20.46
N PRO A 255 -10.45 1.74 20.25
CA PRO A 255 -10.96 2.48 19.08
C PRO A 255 -10.47 3.93 19.02
N ASP A 256 -10.25 4.59 20.17
CA ASP A 256 -9.76 5.96 20.21
C ASP A 256 -8.28 6.03 19.81
N LEU A 257 -7.47 5.07 20.23
CA LEU A 257 -6.06 4.98 19.83
C LEU A 257 -5.93 4.64 18.34
N ALA A 258 -6.74 3.71 17.84
CA ALA A 258 -6.83 3.38 16.42
C ALA A 258 -7.20 4.61 15.57
N ARG A 259 -8.20 5.37 16.01
CA ARG A 259 -8.61 6.63 15.35
C ARG A 259 -7.52 7.69 15.40
N ALA A 260 -6.80 7.80 16.52
CA ALA A 260 -5.67 8.72 16.67
C ALA A 260 -4.54 8.35 15.69
N PHE A 261 -4.26 7.05 15.49
CA PHE A 261 -3.29 6.60 14.50
C PHE A 261 -3.71 6.95 13.07
N LEU A 262 -4.98 6.72 12.70
CA LEU A 262 -5.49 7.15 11.38
C LEU A 262 -5.38 8.66 11.19
N THR A 263 -5.66 9.44 12.23
CA THR A 263 -5.49 10.91 12.20
C THR A 263 -4.02 11.29 11.99
N TYR A 264 -3.11 10.61 12.68
CA TYR A 264 -1.68 10.83 12.54
C TYR A 264 -1.20 10.46 11.13
N LEU A 265 -1.68 9.35 10.57
CA LEU A 265 -1.30 8.91 9.22
C LEU A 265 -1.68 9.94 8.14
N GLY A 266 -2.78 10.68 8.34
CA GLY A 266 -3.17 11.82 7.49
C GLY A 266 -2.52 13.16 7.86
N SER A 267 -1.66 13.21 8.88
CA SER A 267 -0.99 14.45 9.31
C SER A 267 0.20 14.82 8.43
N GLU A 268 0.59 16.10 8.45
CA GLU A 268 1.80 16.58 7.76
C GLU A 268 3.05 15.76 8.13
N ALA A 269 3.18 15.38 9.40
CA ALA A 269 4.32 14.61 9.90
C ALA A 269 4.44 13.26 9.19
N ALA A 270 3.35 12.49 9.10
CA ALA A 270 3.33 11.20 8.40
C ALA A 270 3.40 11.37 6.88
N GLN A 271 2.64 12.33 6.32
CA GLN A 271 2.60 12.58 4.89
C GLN A 271 3.95 13.05 4.30
N SER A 272 4.77 13.73 5.11
CA SER A 272 6.12 14.16 4.71
C SER A 272 7.13 13.01 4.59
N VAL A 273 6.87 11.86 5.23
CA VAL A 273 7.78 10.70 5.21
C VAL A 273 7.57 9.85 3.96
N LEU A 274 6.32 9.72 3.52
CA LEU A 274 5.90 8.79 2.46
C LEU A 274 6.67 8.95 1.14
N PRO A 275 6.93 10.17 0.62
CA PRO A 275 7.63 10.32 -0.66
C PRO A 275 9.06 9.76 -0.68
N THR A 276 9.72 9.63 0.48
CA THR A 276 11.12 9.17 0.57
C THR A 276 11.30 7.83 1.27
N THR A 277 10.20 7.19 1.69
CA THR A 277 10.23 5.88 2.34
C THR A 277 9.30 4.88 1.67
N ASN A 278 8.11 5.32 1.25
CA ASN A 278 7.18 4.51 0.45
C ASN A 278 7.30 4.78 -1.05
N TRP A 279 7.98 5.87 -1.43
CA TRP A 279 8.20 6.27 -2.82
C TRP A 279 6.89 6.44 -3.61
N MET A 280 5.85 6.90 -2.92
CA MET A 280 4.52 7.17 -3.47
C MET A 280 4.18 8.66 -3.32
N TYR A 281 3.20 9.13 -4.07
CA TYR A 281 2.62 10.45 -3.83
C TYR A 281 1.82 10.41 -2.53
N PRO A 282 2.04 11.33 -1.57
CA PRO A 282 1.22 11.38 -0.36
C PRO A 282 -0.22 11.79 -0.70
N ALA A 283 -1.20 11.35 0.09
CA ALA A 283 -2.60 11.73 -0.11
C ALA A 283 -2.81 13.24 0.10
N GLN A 284 -1.99 13.87 0.93
CA GLN A 284 -1.90 15.31 1.09
C GLN A 284 -0.45 15.76 0.89
N THR A 285 -0.23 16.60 -0.10
CA THR A 285 1.11 17.14 -0.36
C THR A 285 1.56 18.00 0.83
N PRO A 286 2.70 17.70 1.46
CA PRO A 286 3.21 18.51 2.56
C PRO A 286 3.50 19.96 2.12
N PRO A 287 3.46 20.94 3.04
CA PRO A 287 3.76 22.34 2.72
C PRO A 287 5.14 22.57 2.07
N GLY A 288 6.12 21.70 2.35
CA GLY A 288 7.44 21.70 1.72
C GLY A 288 7.45 21.18 0.28
N GLY A 289 6.33 20.69 -0.23
CA GLY A 289 6.23 20.05 -1.54
C GLY A 289 6.81 18.64 -1.58
N LEU A 290 6.88 18.08 -2.78
CA LEU A 290 7.50 16.77 -3.01
C LEU A 290 9.03 16.91 -3.08
N PRO A 291 9.79 15.84 -2.75
CA PRO A 291 11.24 15.83 -2.90
C PRO A 291 11.65 16.16 -4.33
N LYS A 292 12.81 16.84 -4.45
CA LYS A 292 13.40 17.13 -5.76
C LYS A 292 13.67 15.82 -6.50
N GLY A 293 13.20 15.73 -7.74
CA GLY A 293 13.27 14.51 -8.55
C GLY A 293 11.88 13.98 -8.90
N PHE A 294 10.87 14.18 -8.05
CA PHE A 294 9.48 13.79 -8.37
C PHE A 294 8.92 14.53 -9.58
N GLU A 295 9.42 15.76 -9.87
CA GLU A 295 9.03 16.55 -11.05
C GLU A 295 9.49 15.92 -12.37
N THR A 296 10.48 15.01 -12.33
CA THR A 296 11.02 14.32 -13.51
C THR A 296 10.25 13.03 -13.85
N LEU A 297 9.41 12.54 -12.92
CA LEU A 297 8.66 11.31 -13.11
C LEU A 297 7.61 11.47 -14.20
N ILE A 298 7.36 10.37 -14.93
CA ILE A 298 6.32 10.41 -15.96
C ILE A 298 4.95 10.68 -15.31
N LYS A 299 4.18 11.54 -15.98
CA LYS A 299 2.78 11.78 -15.67
C LYS A 299 1.96 11.15 -16.79
N PRO A 300 1.14 10.13 -16.50
CA PRO A 300 0.30 9.50 -17.51
C PRO A 300 -0.59 10.52 -18.23
N ALA A 301 -0.67 10.43 -19.55
CA ALA A 301 -1.58 11.26 -20.33
C ALA A 301 -3.05 10.95 -20.00
N LYS A 302 -3.33 9.73 -19.55
CA LYS A 302 -4.66 9.26 -19.16
C LYS A 302 -4.53 8.44 -17.87
N SER A 303 -5.29 8.83 -16.86
CA SER A 303 -5.47 8.08 -15.63
C SER A 303 -6.69 7.17 -15.75
N LEU A 304 -6.49 5.88 -15.47
CA LEU A 304 -7.55 4.86 -15.46
C LEU A 304 -7.81 4.50 -14.00
N LEU A 305 -9.07 4.40 -13.62
CA LEU A 305 -9.50 3.95 -12.29
C LEU A 305 -10.95 3.46 -12.37
N PHE A 306 -11.22 2.27 -11.87
CA PHE A 306 -12.59 1.84 -11.65
C PHE A 306 -13.11 2.32 -10.29
N PRO A 307 -14.40 2.67 -10.19
CA PRO A 307 -15.07 2.72 -8.89
C PRO A 307 -14.90 1.39 -8.14
N ALA A 308 -14.82 1.44 -6.81
CA ALA A 308 -14.49 0.29 -5.97
C ALA A 308 -15.46 -0.91 -6.14
N ASP A 309 -16.74 -0.64 -6.28
CA ASP A 309 -17.77 -1.66 -6.53
C ASP A 309 -17.61 -2.32 -7.90
N LYS A 310 -17.21 -1.55 -8.93
CA LYS A 310 -16.91 -2.10 -10.24
C LYS A 310 -15.64 -2.93 -10.24
N ALA A 311 -14.58 -2.50 -9.56
CA ALA A 311 -13.35 -3.25 -9.40
C ALA A 311 -13.64 -4.60 -8.72
N GLU A 312 -14.43 -4.61 -7.65
CA GLU A 312 -14.85 -5.85 -6.96
C GLU A 312 -15.69 -6.75 -7.87
N ALA A 313 -16.65 -6.21 -8.62
CA ALA A 313 -17.47 -6.99 -9.53
C ALA A 313 -16.66 -7.67 -10.65
N LEU A 314 -15.57 -7.06 -11.08
CA LEU A 314 -14.69 -7.59 -12.13
C LEU A 314 -13.63 -8.56 -11.60
N ARG A 315 -13.26 -8.47 -10.34
CA ARG A 315 -12.08 -9.13 -9.77
C ARG A 315 -12.03 -10.64 -10.00
N ALA A 316 -13.11 -11.34 -9.68
CA ALA A 316 -13.14 -12.81 -9.80
C ALA A 316 -12.97 -13.27 -11.25
N SER A 317 -13.72 -12.68 -12.19
CA SER A 317 -13.64 -13.02 -13.61
C SER A 317 -12.29 -12.61 -14.22
N ALA A 318 -11.71 -11.49 -13.78
CA ALA A 318 -10.40 -11.05 -14.25
C ALA A 318 -9.28 -12.00 -13.80
N VAL A 319 -9.35 -12.50 -12.55
CA VAL A 319 -8.40 -13.52 -12.05
C VAL A 319 -8.55 -14.83 -12.84
N GLU A 320 -9.77 -15.30 -13.08
CA GLU A 320 -10.04 -16.52 -13.85
C GLU A 320 -9.51 -16.40 -15.30
N GLU A 321 -9.77 -15.27 -15.95
CA GLU A 321 -9.27 -14.99 -17.29
C GLU A 321 -7.74 -14.99 -17.34
N TRP A 322 -7.09 -14.26 -16.42
CA TRP A 322 -5.64 -14.21 -16.31
C TRP A 322 -5.02 -15.60 -16.11
N GLN A 323 -5.58 -16.41 -15.20
CA GLN A 323 -5.12 -17.79 -14.97
C GLN A 323 -5.28 -18.65 -16.20
N THR A 324 -6.41 -18.54 -16.89
CA THR A 324 -6.71 -19.34 -18.09
C THR A 324 -5.75 -19.02 -19.23
N GLU A 325 -5.46 -17.74 -19.46
CA GLU A 325 -4.61 -17.32 -20.57
C GLU A 325 -3.12 -17.56 -20.31
N LEU A 326 -2.66 -17.46 -19.08
CA LEU A 326 -1.25 -17.75 -18.74
C LEU A 326 -0.95 -19.23 -18.50
N ALA A 327 -1.95 -20.09 -18.33
CA ALA A 327 -1.73 -21.54 -18.15
C ALA A 327 -1.62 -22.31 -19.49
N ARG A 328 -1.66 -21.63 -20.62
CA ARG A 328 -1.64 -22.25 -21.98
C ARG A 328 -0.25 -22.50 -22.52
#